data_ca0545878f0ced5f769625a27be93aa3
#
_entry.id   ca0545878f0ced5f769625a27be93aa3
#
_cell.length_a   1.000
_cell.length_b   1.000
_cell.length_c   1.000
_cell.angle_alpha   90.00
_cell.angle_beta   90.00
_cell.angle_gamma   90.00
#
_symmetry.space_group_name_H-M   'P 1'
#
loop_
_entity.id
_entity.type
_entity.pdbx_description
1 polymer ?
#
loop_
_entity_poly.entity_id
_entity_poly.type
_entity_poly.pdbx_seq_one_letter_code
_entity_poly.pdbx_strand_id
1 'polypeptide(L)'
;MTQKILIIGAGITGVSIAETLRRAGQSVTLVDRVNPGDPTQTSYGNAGLLARAGVGPVADPSILMELPRILLDPNSPIKLRWSYLLRMMPWALSMLRNGMQDRARKIVPAMNELLYDTVEQHLNLAKGTPAEQYLKLTGVTSIFRNKAAFLSDTFINEAKKTVGIEWVEYDRKALTDRDPHLSEAYTFGVEYAGQGWLSDPSAYVAALARHFTDNGGTFLTHEVAAIGTDHVTCKDGSQIKADTIILATGAWSKSLAKTFGHKVPLQGERGYHILLKNPSHTPTQPYLVKDIKCGLTPMLKGLRCAGTTEFAKLDSDPSKSPPKYLEKSVRQIYPDLTWDSHETWMGNRPTTVDSLPMIGRTKSAPNVIYAFGGQHLGITMGPKLAKIVRDIVLDKQTNIDLSPYAVDRFD
;
A
#
# COMPACT_ATOMS: atom_id res chain seq x y z
N MET A 1 5.81 23.67 -25.83
CA MET A 1 5.46 24.42 -24.57
C MET A 1 5.47 23.40 -23.45
N THR A 2 6.04 23.72 -22.30
CA THR A 2 6.05 22.82 -21.13
C THR A 2 4.62 22.73 -20.59
N GLN A 3 4.08 21.54 -20.52
CA GLN A 3 2.73 21.26 -20.02
C GLN A 3 2.64 21.53 -18.51
N LYS A 4 1.60 22.23 -18.06
CA LYS A 4 1.31 22.42 -16.63
C LYS A 4 0.59 21.21 -16.08
N ILE A 5 1.25 20.47 -15.21
CA ILE A 5 0.71 19.24 -14.62
C ILE A 5 0.36 19.49 -13.16
N LEU A 6 -0.88 19.17 -12.78
CA LEU A 6 -1.35 19.22 -11.41
C LEU A 6 -1.59 17.79 -10.88
N ILE A 7 -0.97 17.45 -9.76
CA ILE A 7 -1.14 16.18 -9.09
C ILE A 7 -1.89 16.42 -7.78
N ILE A 8 -3.01 15.73 -7.58
CA ILE A 8 -3.83 15.80 -6.37
C ILE A 8 -3.52 14.61 -5.48
N GLY A 9 -3.01 14.89 -4.27
CA GLY A 9 -2.61 13.88 -3.28
C GLY A 9 -1.10 13.71 -3.19
N ALA A 10 -0.53 14.02 -2.02
CA ALA A 10 0.91 13.98 -1.73
C ALA A 10 1.31 12.75 -0.88
N GLY A 11 0.59 11.64 -0.99
CA GLY A 11 1.05 10.33 -0.54
C GLY A 11 2.13 9.77 -1.46
N ILE A 12 2.62 8.55 -1.19
CA ILE A 12 3.71 7.93 -1.96
C ILE A 12 3.47 7.96 -3.47
N THR A 13 2.25 7.67 -3.93
CA THR A 13 1.94 7.65 -5.38
C THR A 13 2.10 9.04 -5.98
N GLY A 14 1.48 10.06 -5.38
CA GLY A 14 1.55 11.42 -5.92
C GLY A 14 2.95 12.02 -5.88
N VAL A 15 3.68 11.82 -4.77
CA VAL A 15 5.08 12.28 -4.64
C VAL A 15 6.00 11.58 -5.66
N SER A 16 5.83 10.26 -5.85
CA SER A 16 6.60 9.51 -6.84
C SER A 16 6.33 10.01 -8.26
N ILE A 17 5.06 10.28 -8.61
CA ILE A 17 4.67 10.84 -9.90
C ILE A 17 5.27 12.24 -10.08
N ALA A 18 5.15 13.09 -9.05
CA ALA A 18 5.66 14.46 -9.08
C ALA A 18 7.16 14.50 -9.37
N GLU A 19 7.95 13.76 -8.63
CA GLU A 19 9.40 13.71 -8.82
C GLU A 19 9.78 13.08 -10.17
N THR A 20 9.08 12.03 -10.60
CA THR A 20 9.36 11.37 -11.88
C THR A 20 9.06 12.30 -13.07
N LEU A 21 7.96 13.07 -13.04
CA LEU A 21 7.60 14.03 -14.09
C LEU A 21 8.51 15.26 -14.06
N ARG A 22 8.90 15.76 -12.87
CA ARG A 22 9.88 16.83 -12.75
C ARG A 22 11.23 16.43 -13.40
N ARG A 23 11.74 15.22 -13.10
CA ARG A 23 12.95 14.68 -13.73
C ARG A 23 12.82 14.55 -15.26
N ALA A 24 11.58 14.36 -15.75
CA ALA A 24 11.29 14.34 -17.17
C ALA A 24 11.13 15.76 -17.78
N GLY A 25 11.47 16.83 -17.05
CA GLY A 25 11.45 18.22 -17.51
C GLY A 25 10.06 18.86 -17.57
N GLN A 26 9.07 18.31 -16.86
CA GLN A 26 7.72 18.85 -16.84
C GLN A 26 7.54 19.90 -15.72
N SER A 27 6.63 20.86 -15.94
CA SER A 27 6.20 21.82 -14.92
C SER A 27 5.13 21.17 -14.03
N VAL A 28 5.48 20.84 -12.79
CA VAL A 28 4.64 20.04 -11.91
C VAL A 28 4.27 20.80 -10.64
N THR A 29 2.96 20.84 -10.36
CA THR A 29 2.39 21.27 -9.09
C THR A 29 1.78 20.08 -8.38
N LEU A 30 2.19 19.83 -7.14
CA LEU A 30 1.63 18.82 -6.24
C LEU A 30 0.75 19.52 -5.22
N VAL A 31 -0.49 19.07 -5.02
CA VAL A 31 -1.43 19.63 -4.04
C VAL A 31 -1.97 18.56 -3.11
N ASP A 32 -1.99 18.86 -1.81
CA ASP A 32 -2.65 18.04 -0.79
C ASP A 32 -3.16 18.95 0.32
N ARG A 33 -4.11 18.47 1.10
CA ARG A 33 -4.63 19.16 2.29
C ARG A 33 -3.64 19.21 3.47
N VAL A 34 -2.60 18.36 3.44
CA VAL A 34 -1.55 18.24 4.46
C VAL A 34 -0.19 18.10 3.81
N ASN A 35 0.87 18.30 4.58
CA ASN A 35 2.24 18.12 4.09
C ASN A 35 2.55 16.64 3.75
N PRO A 36 3.44 16.37 2.79
CA PRO A 36 3.91 15.02 2.50
C PRO A 36 4.54 14.35 3.72
N GLY A 37 4.11 13.11 4.02
CA GLY A 37 4.54 12.37 5.22
C GLY A 37 3.72 12.66 6.47
N ASP A 38 2.64 13.42 6.38
CA ASP A 38 1.74 13.70 7.50
C ASP A 38 1.07 12.42 8.06
N PRO A 39 0.86 12.33 9.39
CA PRO A 39 0.21 11.19 10.03
C PRO A 39 -1.20 10.84 9.50
N THR A 40 -1.91 11.76 8.89
CA THR A 40 -3.23 11.50 8.30
C THR A 40 -3.17 10.79 6.95
N GLN A 41 -1.98 10.74 6.31
CA GLN A 41 -1.76 10.02 5.07
C GLN A 41 -1.56 8.52 5.31
N THR A 42 -2.15 7.68 4.44
CA THR A 42 -2.00 6.21 4.52
C THR A 42 -0.54 5.75 4.38
N SER A 43 0.27 6.51 3.66
CA SER A 43 1.71 6.22 3.47
C SER A 43 2.49 6.30 4.78
N TYR A 44 2.11 7.17 5.72
CA TYR A 44 2.76 7.34 7.03
C TYR A 44 2.83 6.03 7.82
N GLY A 45 1.70 5.34 7.92
CA GLY A 45 1.55 4.18 8.80
C GLY A 45 1.74 2.84 8.10
N ASN A 46 2.23 2.82 6.86
CA ASN A 46 2.54 1.58 6.17
C ASN A 46 3.57 0.73 6.93
N ALA A 47 3.50 -0.58 6.78
CA ALA A 47 4.48 -1.51 7.38
C ALA A 47 5.90 -1.34 6.81
N GLY A 48 6.08 -0.52 5.78
CA GLY A 48 7.36 -0.26 5.14
C GLY A 48 7.86 -1.36 4.21
N LEU A 49 7.10 -2.42 4.00
CA LEU A 49 7.53 -3.55 3.19
C LEU A 49 7.44 -3.23 1.70
N LEU A 50 8.50 -3.54 0.94
CA LEU A 50 8.51 -3.58 -0.52
C LEU A 50 8.21 -5.03 -0.92
N ALA A 51 6.92 -5.32 -1.01
CA ALA A 51 6.38 -6.68 -1.03
C ALA A 51 6.33 -7.24 -2.45
N ARG A 52 7.49 -7.60 -3.05
CA ARG A 52 7.60 -8.28 -4.35
C ARG A 52 6.70 -9.52 -4.43
N ALA A 53 6.57 -10.25 -3.33
CA ALA A 53 5.79 -11.47 -3.24
C ALA A 53 4.29 -11.28 -2.95
N GLY A 54 3.80 -10.04 -2.98
CA GLY A 54 2.39 -9.70 -2.74
C GLY A 54 1.49 -9.85 -3.97
N VAL A 55 1.69 -10.89 -4.78
CA VAL A 55 1.05 -11.06 -6.11
C VAL A 55 -0.39 -11.55 -6.10
N GLY A 56 -0.91 -12.00 -4.96
CA GLY A 56 -2.30 -12.43 -4.82
C GLY A 56 -3.28 -11.28 -4.59
N PRO A 57 -4.57 -11.44 -4.94
CA PRO A 57 -5.60 -10.47 -4.56
C PRO A 57 -5.81 -10.45 -3.04
N VAL A 58 -6.35 -9.34 -2.52
CA VAL A 58 -6.64 -9.17 -1.08
C VAL A 58 -7.59 -10.25 -0.55
N ALA A 59 -8.62 -10.59 -1.31
CA ALA A 59 -9.48 -11.74 -1.05
C ALA A 59 -9.08 -12.86 -2.00
N ASP A 60 -8.19 -13.74 -1.58
CA ASP A 60 -7.81 -14.94 -2.32
C ASP A 60 -8.71 -16.14 -1.95
N PRO A 61 -8.62 -17.28 -2.66
CA PRO A 61 -9.44 -18.45 -2.36
C PRO A 61 -9.28 -19.00 -0.93
N SER A 62 -8.13 -18.83 -0.29
CA SER A 62 -7.91 -19.32 1.09
C SER A 62 -8.70 -18.48 2.10
N ILE A 63 -8.74 -17.16 1.89
CA ILE A 63 -9.52 -16.24 2.73
C ILE A 63 -11.02 -16.52 2.57
N LEU A 64 -11.49 -16.88 1.38
CA LEU A 64 -12.89 -17.23 1.16
C LEU A 64 -13.32 -18.45 2.00
N MET A 65 -12.45 -19.46 2.09
CA MET A 65 -12.71 -20.65 2.91
C MET A 65 -12.68 -20.33 4.42
N GLU A 66 -11.82 -19.43 4.85
CA GLU A 66 -11.71 -18.98 6.24
C GLU A 66 -12.79 -17.97 6.67
N LEU A 67 -13.54 -17.41 5.72
CA LEU A 67 -14.44 -16.29 5.99
C LEU A 67 -15.45 -16.54 7.13
N PRO A 68 -16.13 -17.72 7.23
CA PRO A 68 -17.03 -17.99 8.35
C PRO A 68 -16.34 -17.91 9.71
N ARG A 69 -15.11 -18.47 9.80
CA ARG A 69 -14.29 -18.42 11.01
C ARG A 69 -13.88 -16.99 11.34
N ILE A 70 -13.42 -16.23 10.33
CA ILE A 70 -12.99 -14.83 10.49
C ILE A 70 -14.12 -13.97 11.04
N LEU A 71 -15.35 -14.17 10.57
CA LEU A 71 -16.52 -13.38 10.98
C LEU A 71 -17.00 -13.71 12.40
N LEU A 72 -16.83 -14.97 12.84
CA LEU A 72 -17.30 -15.45 14.13
C LEU A 72 -16.27 -15.31 15.26
N ASP A 73 -14.97 -15.16 14.93
CA ASP A 73 -13.90 -15.07 15.92
C ASP A 73 -13.77 -13.64 16.47
N PRO A 74 -14.06 -13.38 17.75
CA PRO A 74 -13.85 -12.08 18.37
C PRO A 74 -12.38 -11.60 18.34
N ASN A 75 -11.44 -12.53 18.22
CA ASN A 75 -10.01 -12.25 18.11
C ASN A 75 -9.51 -12.20 16.65
N SER A 76 -10.42 -12.19 15.66
CA SER A 76 -10.04 -12.06 14.25
C SER A 76 -9.27 -10.77 13.99
N PRO A 77 -8.22 -10.79 13.13
CA PRO A 77 -7.55 -9.58 12.65
C PRO A 77 -8.44 -8.72 11.74
N ILE A 78 -9.58 -9.25 11.28
CA ILE A 78 -10.55 -8.54 10.45
C ILE A 78 -11.75 -8.16 11.30
N LYS A 79 -12.06 -6.86 11.35
CA LYS A 79 -13.18 -6.30 12.11
C LYS A 79 -14.22 -5.68 11.17
N LEU A 80 -15.48 -6.01 11.41
CA LEU A 80 -16.60 -5.45 10.69
C LEU A 80 -17.45 -4.59 11.64
N ARG A 81 -17.72 -3.36 11.24
CA ARG A 81 -18.78 -2.57 11.88
C ARG A 81 -20.12 -2.99 11.27
N TRP A 82 -20.94 -3.72 12.01
CA TRP A 82 -22.22 -4.26 11.54
C TRP A 82 -23.13 -3.19 10.95
N SER A 83 -23.13 -1.97 11.52
CA SER A 83 -23.88 -0.83 10.99
C SER A 83 -23.42 -0.35 9.61
N TYR A 84 -22.19 -0.73 9.21
CA TYR A 84 -21.62 -0.39 7.90
C TYR A 84 -21.76 -1.51 6.87
N LEU A 85 -22.03 -2.74 7.32
CA LEU A 85 -22.02 -3.95 6.49
C LEU A 85 -22.99 -3.83 5.30
N LEU A 86 -24.24 -3.42 5.52
CA LEU A 86 -25.22 -3.29 4.45
C LEU A 86 -24.78 -2.31 3.35
N ARG A 87 -24.09 -1.24 3.72
CA ARG A 87 -23.59 -0.24 2.78
C ARG A 87 -22.44 -0.75 1.92
N MET A 88 -21.60 -1.62 2.48
CA MET A 88 -20.46 -2.17 1.76
C MET A 88 -20.76 -3.49 1.02
N MET A 89 -21.95 -4.09 1.23
CA MET A 89 -22.30 -5.39 0.64
C MET A 89 -22.07 -5.48 -0.88
N PRO A 90 -22.47 -4.51 -1.72
CA PRO A 90 -22.21 -4.61 -3.16
C PRO A 90 -20.73 -4.69 -3.50
N TRP A 91 -19.89 -3.93 -2.78
CA TRP A 91 -18.44 -3.96 -2.91
C TRP A 91 -17.88 -5.30 -2.41
N ALA A 92 -18.31 -5.75 -1.23
CA ALA A 92 -17.86 -7.00 -0.62
C ALA A 92 -18.17 -8.21 -1.50
N LEU A 93 -19.40 -8.33 -2.03
CA LEU A 93 -19.78 -9.39 -2.94
C LEU A 93 -18.94 -9.39 -4.22
N SER A 94 -18.66 -8.20 -4.78
CA SER A 94 -17.81 -8.07 -5.96
C SER A 94 -16.36 -8.48 -5.64
N MET A 95 -15.83 -8.09 -4.46
CA MET A 95 -14.50 -8.50 -4.01
C MET A 95 -14.40 -10.01 -3.82
N LEU A 96 -15.37 -10.64 -3.14
CA LEU A 96 -15.43 -12.10 -2.96
C LEU A 96 -15.50 -12.83 -4.31
N ARG A 97 -16.28 -12.30 -5.28
CA ARG A 97 -16.33 -12.86 -6.64
C ARG A 97 -14.98 -12.79 -7.35
N ASN A 98 -14.21 -11.71 -7.17
CA ASN A 98 -12.86 -11.58 -7.73
C ASN A 98 -11.83 -12.47 -7.00
N GLY A 99 -12.10 -12.85 -5.75
CA GLY A 99 -11.31 -13.81 -4.98
C GLY A 99 -11.53 -15.28 -5.37
N MET A 100 -12.53 -15.60 -6.20
CA MET A 100 -12.71 -16.97 -6.71
C MET A 100 -11.51 -17.37 -7.58
N GLN A 101 -11.13 -18.64 -7.50
CA GLN A 101 -9.88 -19.18 -8.04
C GLN A 101 -9.56 -18.75 -9.48
N ASP A 102 -10.50 -18.85 -10.40
CA ASP A 102 -10.27 -18.50 -11.81
C ASP A 102 -10.02 -17.01 -12.05
N ARG A 103 -10.69 -16.15 -11.27
CA ARG A 103 -10.49 -14.70 -11.33
C ARG A 103 -9.20 -14.28 -10.63
N ALA A 104 -8.95 -14.85 -9.47
CA ALA A 104 -7.73 -14.62 -8.71
C ALA A 104 -6.48 -14.99 -9.55
N ARG A 105 -6.52 -16.10 -10.30
CA ARG A 105 -5.45 -16.49 -11.24
C ARG A 105 -5.20 -15.45 -12.34
N LYS A 106 -6.24 -14.77 -12.83
CA LYS A 106 -6.08 -13.69 -13.83
C LYS A 106 -5.51 -12.39 -13.25
N ILE A 107 -5.72 -12.15 -11.96
CA ILE A 107 -5.17 -10.98 -11.24
C ILE A 107 -3.66 -11.12 -11.00
N VAL A 108 -3.18 -12.35 -10.76
CA VAL A 108 -1.78 -12.62 -10.41
C VAL A 108 -0.77 -12.06 -11.41
N PRO A 109 -0.86 -12.29 -12.74
CA PRO A 109 0.07 -11.72 -13.70
C PRO A 109 0.05 -10.19 -13.68
N ALA A 110 -1.13 -9.57 -13.66
CA ALA A 110 -1.27 -8.12 -13.62
C ALA A 110 -0.66 -7.53 -12.32
N MET A 111 -0.89 -8.17 -11.17
CA MET A 111 -0.25 -7.73 -9.93
C MET A 111 1.28 -7.87 -10.02
N ASN A 112 1.78 -8.98 -10.59
CA ASN A 112 3.21 -9.19 -10.77
C ASN A 112 3.86 -8.10 -11.63
N GLU A 113 3.23 -7.64 -12.72
CA GLU A 113 3.73 -6.55 -13.57
C GLU A 113 3.98 -5.24 -12.80
N LEU A 114 3.23 -5.00 -11.74
CA LEU A 114 3.40 -3.82 -10.89
C LEU A 114 4.45 -4.00 -9.79
N LEU A 115 4.82 -5.25 -9.47
CA LEU A 115 5.61 -5.56 -8.27
C LEU A 115 6.98 -6.18 -8.58
N TYR A 116 7.21 -6.76 -9.78
CA TYR A 116 8.38 -7.60 -10.05
C TYR A 116 9.72 -6.88 -9.85
N ASP A 117 9.77 -5.58 -10.10
CA ASP A 117 10.95 -4.72 -10.02
C ASP A 117 10.86 -3.64 -8.93
N THR A 118 10.01 -3.86 -7.91
CA THR A 118 9.69 -2.84 -6.90
C THR A 118 10.93 -2.24 -6.23
N VAL A 119 11.90 -3.05 -5.84
CA VAL A 119 13.14 -2.59 -5.17
C VAL A 119 13.95 -1.70 -6.11
N GLU A 120 14.12 -2.13 -7.38
CA GLU A 120 14.82 -1.35 -8.39
C GLU A 120 14.15 -0.01 -8.66
N GLN A 121 12.81 0.01 -8.75
CA GLN A 121 12.05 1.25 -8.96
C GLN A 121 12.21 2.22 -7.78
N HIS A 122 12.24 1.70 -6.55
CA HIS A 122 12.53 2.52 -5.36
C HIS A 122 13.97 3.04 -5.34
N LEU A 123 14.95 2.21 -5.69
CA LEU A 123 16.34 2.61 -5.82
C LEU A 123 16.50 3.75 -6.86
N ASN A 124 15.89 3.59 -8.03
CA ASN A 124 15.95 4.57 -9.10
C ASN A 124 15.27 5.90 -8.71
N LEU A 125 14.13 5.84 -8.02
CA LEU A 125 13.43 7.04 -7.56
C LEU A 125 14.21 7.75 -6.44
N ALA A 126 14.75 7.01 -5.48
CA ALA A 126 15.45 7.57 -4.31
C ALA A 126 16.88 8.03 -4.63
N LYS A 127 17.49 7.52 -5.70
CA LYS A 127 18.88 7.80 -6.06
C LYS A 127 19.18 9.30 -6.14
N GLY A 128 20.22 9.72 -5.40
CA GLY A 128 20.64 11.12 -5.33
C GLY A 128 19.70 12.03 -4.53
N THR A 129 18.76 11.47 -3.78
CA THR A 129 17.86 12.20 -2.88
C THR A 129 18.10 11.86 -1.43
N PRO A 130 17.70 12.72 -0.46
CA PRO A 130 17.76 12.38 0.96
C PRO A 130 16.87 11.19 1.36
N ALA A 131 16.00 10.70 0.49
CA ALA A 131 15.16 9.53 0.74
C ALA A 131 15.93 8.21 0.69
N GLU A 132 17.07 8.15 0.01
CA GLU A 132 17.86 6.93 -0.18
C GLU A 132 18.24 6.25 1.15
N GLN A 133 18.54 7.01 2.18
CA GLN A 133 18.93 6.51 3.51
C GLN A 133 17.86 5.62 4.17
N TYR A 134 16.59 5.80 3.83
CA TYR A 134 15.48 5.05 4.41
C TYR A 134 15.26 3.70 3.75
N LEU A 135 15.81 3.47 2.56
CA LEU A 135 15.68 2.22 1.83
C LEU A 135 16.65 1.16 2.37
N LYS A 136 16.13 -0.02 2.69
CA LYS A 136 16.89 -1.17 3.19
C LYS A 136 16.70 -2.34 2.24
N LEU A 137 17.81 -2.97 1.88
CA LEU A 137 17.85 -4.06 0.88
C LEU A 137 17.94 -5.45 1.51
N THR A 138 17.95 -5.53 2.85
CA THR A 138 17.76 -6.81 3.53
C THR A 138 16.36 -7.31 3.27
N GLY A 139 16.19 -8.64 3.16
CA GLY A 139 14.92 -9.26 2.82
C GLY A 139 13.81 -9.06 3.87
N VAL A 140 12.69 -9.71 3.61
CA VAL A 140 11.54 -9.79 4.53
C VAL A 140 11.26 -11.27 4.76
N THR A 141 11.34 -11.74 6.00
CA THR A 141 11.07 -13.16 6.31
C THR A 141 9.60 -13.36 6.69
N SER A 142 8.90 -14.16 5.91
CA SER A 142 7.58 -14.68 6.31
C SER A 142 7.77 -15.82 7.31
N ILE A 143 7.21 -15.72 8.51
CA ILE A 143 7.32 -16.77 9.55
C ILE A 143 6.00 -17.50 9.75
N PHE A 144 6.13 -18.81 9.99
CA PHE A 144 5.03 -19.76 10.12
C PHE A 144 5.22 -20.62 11.38
N ARG A 145 4.13 -21.14 11.93
CA ARG A 145 4.21 -22.08 13.03
C ARG A 145 5.01 -23.35 12.67
N ASN A 146 4.87 -23.82 11.43
CA ASN A 146 5.60 -24.98 10.90
C ASN A 146 5.53 -25.00 9.37
N LYS A 147 6.28 -25.93 8.74
CA LYS A 147 6.30 -26.09 7.29
C LYS A 147 4.94 -26.49 6.70
N ALA A 148 4.11 -27.25 7.43
CA ALA A 148 2.78 -27.61 6.97
C ALA A 148 1.86 -26.39 6.81
N ALA A 149 1.97 -25.40 7.72
CA ALA A 149 1.25 -24.13 7.61
C ALA A 149 1.69 -23.31 6.37
N PHE A 150 2.95 -23.36 5.97
CA PHE A 150 3.40 -22.76 4.69
C PHE A 150 2.82 -23.50 3.49
N LEU A 151 2.88 -24.84 3.49
CA LEU A 151 2.41 -25.65 2.37
C LEU A 151 0.89 -25.62 2.21
N SER A 152 0.12 -25.34 3.26
CA SER A 152 -1.35 -25.25 3.19
C SER A 152 -1.86 -24.04 2.38
N ASP A 153 -1.04 -22.99 2.20
CA ASP A 153 -1.36 -21.83 1.35
C ASP A 153 -1.08 -22.14 -0.13
N THR A 154 -1.78 -23.15 -0.67
CA THR A 154 -1.51 -23.75 -1.98
C THR A 154 -1.67 -22.76 -3.11
N PHE A 155 -2.77 -21.95 -3.10
CA PHE A 155 -3.02 -20.97 -4.15
C PHE A 155 -1.92 -19.92 -4.24
N ILE A 156 -1.54 -19.32 -3.13
CA ILE A 156 -0.52 -18.25 -3.11
C ILE A 156 0.88 -18.80 -3.45
N ASN A 157 1.21 -20.01 -2.98
CA ASN A 157 2.49 -20.62 -3.31
C ASN A 157 2.57 -21.00 -4.80
N GLU A 158 1.48 -21.52 -5.39
CA GLU A 158 1.38 -21.76 -6.83
C GLU A 158 1.48 -20.44 -7.63
N ALA A 159 0.75 -19.41 -7.21
CA ALA A 159 0.80 -18.09 -7.84
C ALA A 159 2.21 -17.51 -7.89
N LYS A 160 2.95 -17.58 -6.78
CA LYS A 160 4.34 -17.13 -6.72
C LYS A 160 5.27 -17.91 -7.66
N LYS A 161 5.13 -19.25 -7.71
CA LYS A 161 5.89 -20.09 -8.63
C LYS A 161 5.61 -19.73 -10.10
N THR A 162 4.32 -19.53 -10.43
CA THR A 162 3.89 -19.21 -11.81
C THR A 162 4.52 -17.91 -12.32
N VAL A 163 4.76 -16.94 -11.44
CA VAL A 163 5.40 -15.66 -11.80
C VAL A 163 6.89 -15.61 -11.49
N GLY A 164 7.53 -16.75 -11.26
CA GLY A 164 8.97 -16.89 -11.11
C GLY A 164 9.55 -16.27 -9.81
N ILE A 165 8.79 -16.25 -8.73
CA ILE A 165 9.31 -15.80 -7.43
C ILE A 165 10.06 -16.96 -6.77
N GLU A 166 11.36 -16.80 -6.61
CA GLU A 166 12.21 -17.69 -5.86
C GLU A 166 12.17 -17.37 -4.37
N TRP A 167 12.49 -18.37 -3.54
CA TRP A 167 12.58 -18.19 -2.09
C TRP A 167 13.56 -19.15 -1.43
N VAL A 168 13.99 -18.77 -0.23
CA VAL A 168 14.81 -19.57 0.67
C VAL A 168 13.98 -19.97 1.88
N GLU A 169 14.08 -21.24 2.27
CA GLU A 169 13.41 -21.79 3.46
C GLU A 169 14.38 -21.81 4.65
N TYR A 170 13.86 -21.47 5.83
CA TYR A 170 14.59 -21.49 7.09
C TYR A 170 13.89 -22.40 8.08
N ASP A 171 14.64 -23.34 8.66
CA ASP A 171 14.20 -24.15 9.76
C ASP A 171 14.30 -23.39 11.09
N ARG A 172 13.90 -24.03 12.19
CA ARG A 172 13.92 -23.42 13.52
C ARG A 172 15.35 -22.97 13.91
N LYS A 173 16.36 -23.79 13.61
CA LYS A 173 17.75 -23.46 13.95
C LYS A 173 18.18 -22.18 13.24
N ALA A 174 17.97 -22.09 11.95
CA ALA A 174 18.32 -20.93 11.16
C ALA A 174 17.54 -19.66 11.59
N LEU A 175 16.27 -19.80 12.02
CA LEU A 175 15.51 -18.69 12.58
C LEU A 175 16.08 -18.23 13.92
N THR A 176 16.46 -19.17 14.82
CA THR A 176 17.07 -18.85 16.11
C THR A 176 18.44 -18.18 15.97
N ASP A 177 19.25 -18.67 15.03
CA ASP A 177 20.56 -18.08 14.75
C ASP A 177 20.44 -16.62 14.25
N ARG A 178 19.34 -16.28 13.54
CA ARG A 178 19.05 -14.92 13.06
C ARG A 178 18.42 -14.02 14.13
N ASP A 179 17.56 -14.59 14.94
CA ASP A 179 16.78 -13.88 15.96
C ASP A 179 16.51 -14.81 17.17
N PRO A 180 17.41 -14.80 18.16
CA PRO A 180 17.31 -15.65 19.33
C PRO A 180 16.12 -15.32 20.24
N HIS A 181 15.50 -14.14 20.08
CA HIS A 181 14.33 -13.72 20.86
C HIS A 181 13.00 -14.17 20.25
N LEU A 182 13.03 -14.67 19.00
CA LEU A 182 11.82 -15.15 18.34
C LEU A 182 11.22 -16.36 19.06
N SER A 183 9.93 -16.28 19.40
CA SER A 183 9.18 -17.35 20.07
C SER A 183 9.40 -18.72 19.41
N GLU A 184 9.62 -19.76 20.24
CA GLU A 184 9.78 -21.15 19.80
C GLU A 184 8.56 -21.70 19.06
N ALA A 185 7.42 -21.04 19.18
CA ALA A 185 6.21 -21.39 18.46
C ALA A 185 6.32 -21.20 16.93
N TYR A 186 7.34 -20.47 16.43
CA TYR A 186 7.62 -20.30 15.00
C TYR A 186 8.81 -21.14 14.60
N THR A 187 8.56 -22.22 13.84
CA THR A 187 9.58 -23.21 13.51
C THR A 187 9.96 -23.22 12.03
N PHE A 188 9.35 -22.35 11.22
CA PHE A 188 9.60 -22.30 9.78
C PHE A 188 9.53 -20.89 9.25
N GLY A 189 10.46 -20.50 8.39
CA GLY A 189 10.56 -19.20 7.75
C GLY A 189 10.75 -19.31 6.25
N VAL A 190 10.28 -18.28 5.52
CA VAL A 190 10.48 -18.17 4.07
C VAL A 190 10.84 -16.73 3.73
N GLU A 191 11.92 -16.54 3.00
CA GLU A 191 12.35 -15.24 2.47
C GLU A 191 12.27 -15.27 0.94
N TYR A 192 11.42 -14.41 0.38
CA TYR A 192 11.23 -14.32 -1.06
C TYR A 192 12.24 -13.35 -1.67
N ALA A 193 12.78 -13.69 -2.84
CA ALA A 193 13.72 -12.86 -3.57
C ALA A 193 13.10 -11.51 -4.00
N GLY A 194 13.93 -10.47 -4.13
CA GLY A 194 13.53 -9.16 -4.66
C GLY A 194 12.68 -8.32 -3.69
N GLN A 195 12.72 -8.60 -2.39
CA GLN A 195 12.09 -7.80 -1.36
C GLN A 195 13.07 -6.83 -0.70
N GLY A 196 12.53 -5.73 -0.17
CA GLY A 196 13.22 -4.75 0.64
C GLY A 196 12.23 -4.07 1.58
N TRP A 197 12.65 -3.01 2.24
CA TRP A 197 11.78 -2.28 3.15
C TRP A 197 12.25 -0.86 3.40
N LEU A 198 11.36 -0.03 3.95
CA LEU A 198 11.63 1.35 4.35
C LEU A 198 11.69 1.45 5.88
N SER A 199 12.79 1.97 6.39
CA SER A 199 12.98 2.17 7.84
C SER A 199 12.15 3.31 8.43
N ASP A 200 11.64 4.23 7.62
CA ASP A 200 10.63 5.24 7.96
C ASP A 200 9.87 5.66 6.71
N PRO A 201 8.69 5.07 6.41
CA PRO A 201 7.90 5.41 5.24
C PRO A 201 7.46 6.88 5.16
N SER A 202 7.17 7.49 6.31
CA SER A 202 6.80 8.91 6.40
C SER A 202 7.96 9.82 5.99
N ALA A 203 9.12 9.60 6.59
CA ALA A 203 10.32 10.37 6.30
C ALA A 203 10.80 10.15 4.85
N TYR A 204 10.63 8.94 4.30
CA TYR A 204 10.91 8.64 2.90
C TYR A 204 10.07 9.50 1.96
N VAL A 205 8.75 9.55 2.16
CA VAL A 205 7.83 10.36 1.35
C VAL A 205 8.13 11.86 1.50
N ALA A 206 8.34 12.33 2.73
CA ALA A 206 8.69 13.73 2.99
C ALA A 206 10.03 14.14 2.34
N ALA A 207 11.03 13.26 2.38
CA ALA A 207 12.34 13.52 1.78
C ALA A 207 12.28 13.60 0.25
N LEU A 208 11.51 12.70 -0.39
CA LEU A 208 11.25 12.78 -1.84
C LEU A 208 10.52 14.07 -2.22
N ALA A 209 9.49 14.46 -1.46
CA ALA A 209 8.74 15.67 -1.72
C ALA A 209 9.58 16.94 -1.53
N ARG A 210 10.45 16.97 -0.51
CA ARG A 210 11.41 18.05 -0.32
C ARG A 210 12.36 18.15 -1.51
N HIS A 211 12.96 17.02 -1.92
CA HIS A 211 13.82 16.99 -3.10
C HIS A 211 13.10 17.49 -4.36
N PHE A 212 11.82 17.13 -4.53
CA PHE A 212 10.99 17.64 -5.62
C PHE A 212 10.88 19.18 -5.57
N THR A 213 10.56 19.78 -4.42
CA THR A 213 10.44 21.23 -4.28
C THR A 213 11.77 21.97 -4.40
N ASP A 214 12.84 21.43 -3.81
CA ASP A 214 14.19 22.02 -3.87
C ASP A 214 14.75 22.05 -5.30
N ASN A 215 14.18 21.24 -6.21
CA ASN A 215 14.59 21.16 -7.61
C ASN A 215 13.54 21.69 -8.59
N GLY A 216 12.71 22.66 -8.17
CA GLY A 216 11.82 23.42 -9.03
C GLY A 216 10.39 22.89 -9.18
N GLY A 217 10.02 21.86 -8.43
CA GLY A 217 8.61 21.48 -8.27
C GLY A 217 7.87 22.42 -7.33
N THR A 218 6.56 22.53 -7.47
CA THR A 218 5.71 23.35 -6.59
C THR A 218 4.83 22.46 -5.71
N PHE A 219 4.82 22.71 -4.40
CA PHE A 219 3.85 22.09 -3.48
C PHE A 219 2.89 23.13 -2.93
N LEU A 220 1.59 22.84 -2.95
CA LEU A 220 0.53 23.69 -2.41
C LEU A 220 -0.28 22.93 -1.36
N THR A 221 -0.54 23.58 -0.22
CA THR A 221 -1.40 23.03 0.83
C THR A 221 -2.81 23.54 0.63
N HIS A 222 -3.64 22.76 -0.11
CA HIS A 222 -5.06 23.04 -0.34
C HIS A 222 -5.85 21.73 -0.34
N GLU A 223 -7.07 21.76 0.17
CA GLU A 223 -8.00 20.65 0.05
C GLU A 223 -8.85 20.79 -1.22
N VAL A 224 -8.61 19.94 -2.21
CA VAL A 224 -9.38 19.90 -3.45
C VAL A 224 -10.78 19.36 -3.18
N ALA A 225 -11.81 20.12 -3.52
CA ALA A 225 -13.22 19.76 -3.37
C ALA A 225 -13.84 19.20 -4.65
N ALA A 226 -13.41 19.68 -5.83
CA ALA A 226 -13.92 19.25 -7.13
C ALA A 226 -12.84 19.31 -8.21
N ILE A 227 -13.00 18.50 -9.26
CA ILE A 227 -12.14 18.47 -10.43
C ILE A 227 -12.96 18.84 -11.66
N GLY A 228 -12.54 19.92 -12.36
CA GLY A 228 -13.02 20.29 -13.68
C GLY A 228 -12.18 19.65 -14.79
N THR A 229 -12.39 20.11 -16.02
CA THR A 229 -11.61 19.62 -17.18
C THR A 229 -10.25 20.30 -17.31
N ASP A 230 -10.10 21.55 -16.86
CA ASP A 230 -8.88 22.36 -16.98
C ASP A 230 -8.42 22.99 -15.65
N HIS A 231 -9.13 22.70 -14.58
CA HIS A 231 -8.82 23.22 -13.24
C HIS A 231 -9.35 22.32 -12.13
N VAL A 232 -8.87 22.56 -10.92
CA VAL A 232 -9.48 22.05 -9.69
C VAL A 232 -10.02 23.19 -8.86
N THR A 233 -11.10 22.95 -8.11
CA THR A 233 -11.66 23.89 -7.14
C THR A 233 -11.33 23.39 -5.73
N CYS A 234 -10.70 24.24 -4.93
CA CYS A 234 -10.37 23.95 -3.54
C CYS A 234 -11.55 24.29 -2.61
N LYS A 235 -11.53 23.78 -1.37
CA LYS A 235 -12.57 24.07 -0.38
C LYS A 235 -12.70 25.55 0.00
N ASP A 236 -11.63 26.30 -0.10
CA ASP A 236 -11.59 27.77 0.13
C ASP A 236 -12.11 28.57 -1.05
N GLY A 237 -12.57 27.92 -2.12
CA GLY A 237 -13.07 28.53 -3.35
C GLY A 237 -11.99 28.90 -4.36
N SER A 238 -10.71 28.77 -4.03
CA SER A 238 -9.61 29.01 -4.99
C SER A 238 -9.61 27.96 -6.10
N GLN A 239 -9.09 28.37 -7.28
CA GLN A 239 -8.95 27.49 -8.43
C GLN A 239 -7.49 27.38 -8.85
N ILE A 240 -7.08 26.15 -9.21
CA ILE A 240 -5.75 25.86 -9.74
C ILE A 240 -5.93 25.30 -11.15
N LYS A 241 -5.45 26.03 -12.16
CA LYS A 241 -5.52 25.63 -13.58
C LYS A 241 -4.37 24.71 -13.95
N ALA A 242 -4.64 23.72 -14.79
CA ALA A 242 -3.66 22.77 -15.30
C ALA A 242 -4.08 22.21 -16.66
N ASP A 243 -3.07 21.88 -17.50
CA ASP A 243 -3.29 21.20 -18.78
C ASP A 243 -3.56 19.71 -18.58
N THR A 244 -2.93 19.12 -17.58
CA THR A 244 -3.16 17.73 -17.16
C THR A 244 -3.36 17.64 -15.65
N ILE A 245 -4.37 16.89 -15.23
CA ILE A 245 -4.72 16.67 -13.81
C ILE A 245 -4.55 15.19 -13.48
N ILE A 246 -3.78 14.87 -12.45
CA ILE A 246 -3.53 13.51 -12.01
C ILE A 246 -4.17 13.30 -10.62
N LEU A 247 -5.09 12.33 -10.52
CA LEU A 247 -5.80 12.00 -9.29
C LEU A 247 -5.08 10.86 -8.55
N ALA A 248 -4.42 11.19 -7.44
CA ALA A 248 -3.65 10.26 -6.61
C ALA A 248 -4.04 10.32 -5.11
N THR A 249 -5.31 10.60 -4.81
CA THR A 249 -5.82 10.87 -3.45
C THR A 249 -6.20 9.60 -2.66
N GLY A 250 -5.70 8.43 -3.05
CA GLY A 250 -5.92 7.17 -2.32
C GLY A 250 -7.40 6.86 -2.08
N ALA A 251 -7.79 6.65 -0.83
CA ALA A 251 -9.16 6.28 -0.48
C ALA A 251 -10.22 7.38 -0.76
N TRP A 252 -9.79 8.63 -0.91
CA TRP A 252 -10.67 9.77 -1.23
C TRP A 252 -10.90 9.94 -2.74
N SER A 253 -10.19 9.19 -3.60
CA SER A 253 -10.32 9.31 -5.06
C SER A 253 -11.74 9.04 -5.56
N LYS A 254 -12.48 8.13 -4.91
CA LYS A 254 -13.84 7.78 -5.32
C LYS A 254 -14.80 8.98 -5.38
N SER A 255 -14.70 9.90 -4.43
CA SER A 255 -15.58 11.09 -4.39
C SER A 255 -15.24 12.07 -5.51
N LEU A 256 -13.96 12.31 -5.76
CA LEU A 256 -13.48 13.24 -6.80
C LEU A 256 -13.68 12.67 -8.20
N ALA A 257 -13.58 11.34 -8.37
CA ALA A 257 -13.76 10.67 -9.66
C ALA A 257 -15.21 10.63 -10.17
N LYS A 258 -16.22 10.89 -9.32
CA LYS A 258 -17.64 10.83 -9.69
C LYS A 258 -18.01 11.72 -10.88
N THR A 259 -17.36 12.88 -11.00
CA THR A 259 -17.61 13.86 -12.06
C THR A 259 -17.39 13.29 -13.46
N PHE A 260 -16.54 12.27 -13.59
CA PHE A 260 -16.15 11.70 -14.89
C PHE A 260 -16.98 10.48 -15.32
N GLY A 261 -18.01 10.09 -14.54
CA GLY A 261 -18.98 9.06 -14.89
C GLY A 261 -18.51 7.63 -14.74
N HIS A 262 -17.23 7.39 -14.42
CA HIS A 262 -16.70 6.04 -14.24
C HIS A 262 -17.16 5.39 -12.92
N LYS A 263 -17.43 4.10 -12.95
CA LYS A 263 -17.64 3.31 -11.74
C LYS A 263 -16.30 3.08 -11.02
N VAL A 264 -16.22 3.58 -9.80
CA VAL A 264 -15.04 3.42 -8.94
C VAL A 264 -15.41 2.56 -7.73
N PRO A 265 -15.34 1.22 -7.84
CA PRO A 265 -15.68 0.31 -6.76
C PRO A 265 -14.51 0.23 -5.75
N LEU A 266 -14.22 1.36 -5.11
CA LEU A 266 -13.17 1.53 -4.12
C LEU A 266 -13.77 1.66 -2.72
N GLN A 267 -13.16 0.97 -1.76
CA GLN A 267 -13.47 1.02 -0.34
C GLN A 267 -12.22 1.40 0.46
N GLY A 268 -12.38 2.27 1.44
CA GLY A 268 -11.36 2.52 2.46
C GLY A 268 -11.29 1.31 3.41
N GLU A 269 -10.23 0.55 3.32
CA GLU A 269 -9.90 -0.53 4.23
C GLU A 269 -8.98 0.02 5.32
N ARG A 270 -9.47 0.09 6.56
CA ARG A 270 -8.70 0.63 7.68
C ARG A 270 -7.65 -0.38 8.14
N GLY A 271 -6.40 0.04 8.09
CA GLY A 271 -5.27 -0.67 8.69
C GLY A 271 -4.79 0.04 9.94
N TYR A 272 -4.30 -0.73 10.91
CA TYR A 272 -3.76 -0.20 12.15
C TYR A 272 -2.32 -0.61 12.34
N HIS A 273 -1.56 0.21 13.08
CA HIS A 273 -0.30 -0.22 13.65
C HIS A 273 -0.13 0.28 15.10
N ILE A 274 0.74 -0.39 15.82
CA ILE A 274 1.37 0.13 17.02
C ILE A 274 2.86 0.31 16.74
N LEU A 275 3.45 1.35 17.30
CA LEU A 275 4.88 1.62 17.26
C LEU A 275 5.42 1.60 18.68
N LEU A 276 6.12 0.54 19.02
CA LEU A 276 6.73 0.34 20.33
C LEU A 276 7.98 1.21 20.47
N LYS A 277 8.04 2.00 21.53
CA LYS A 277 9.16 2.90 21.83
C LYS A 277 10.17 2.21 22.74
N ASN A 278 11.44 2.38 22.41
CA ASN A 278 12.56 1.83 23.16
C ASN A 278 12.37 0.33 23.46
N PRO A 279 12.09 -0.51 22.45
CA PRO A 279 11.98 -1.93 22.66
C PRO A 279 13.33 -2.52 23.10
N SER A 280 13.31 -3.49 24.03
CA SER A 280 14.52 -4.14 24.55
C SER A 280 15.35 -4.84 23.46
N HIS A 281 14.70 -5.25 22.39
CA HIS A 281 15.34 -5.79 21.18
C HIS A 281 14.45 -5.58 19.95
N THR A 282 15.05 -5.69 18.76
CA THR A 282 14.35 -5.63 17.47
C THR A 282 14.97 -6.65 16.52
N PRO A 283 14.19 -7.22 15.59
CA PRO A 283 14.76 -8.02 14.52
C PRO A 283 15.69 -7.17 13.62
N THR A 284 16.64 -7.82 12.96
CA THR A 284 17.54 -7.15 12.00
C THR A 284 16.85 -6.81 10.67
N GLN A 285 15.74 -7.48 10.38
CA GLN A 285 14.89 -7.31 9.19
C GLN A 285 13.42 -7.56 9.52
N PRO A 286 12.47 -7.10 8.68
CA PRO A 286 11.05 -7.28 8.95
C PRO A 286 10.63 -8.75 8.96
N TYR A 287 9.65 -9.08 9.82
CA TYR A 287 8.88 -10.31 9.76
C TYR A 287 7.47 -10.07 9.25
N LEU A 288 6.99 -10.96 8.39
CA LEU A 288 5.58 -11.10 8.05
C LEU A 288 5.03 -12.34 8.74
N VAL A 289 4.25 -12.15 9.79
CA VAL A 289 3.77 -13.23 10.65
C VAL A 289 2.44 -13.74 10.14
N LYS A 290 2.44 -14.92 9.55
CA LYS A 290 1.36 -15.39 8.67
C LYS A 290 0.09 -15.80 9.40
N ASP A 291 0.20 -16.46 10.56
CA ASP A 291 -0.97 -16.91 11.34
C ASP A 291 -1.76 -15.77 11.98
N ILE A 292 -1.07 -14.70 12.39
CA ILE A 292 -1.67 -13.50 12.99
C ILE A 292 -1.81 -12.31 12.01
N LYS A 293 -1.41 -12.51 10.75
CA LYS A 293 -1.58 -11.54 9.64
C LYS A 293 -1.06 -10.13 9.97
N CYS A 294 0.13 -10.05 10.57
CA CYS A 294 0.80 -8.78 10.85
C CYS A 294 2.24 -8.73 10.31
N GLY A 295 2.68 -7.52 10.00
CA GLY A 295 4.08 -7.20 9.72
C GLY A 295 4.74 -6.60 10.95
N LEU A 296 5.93 -7.09 11.29
CA LEU A 296 6.77 -6.57 12.36
C LEU A 296 8.03 -5.99 11.75
N THR A 297 8.22 -4.67 11.85
CA THR A 297 9.28 -3.95 11.14
C THR A 297 10.12 -3.11 12.11
N PRO A 298 11.46 -3.27 12.11
CA PRO A 298 12.36 -2.40 12.86
C PRO A 298 12.43 -1.02 12.20
N MET A 299 11.67 -0.07 12.73
CA MET A 299 11.66 1.31 12.25
C MET A 299 12.72 2.15 12.96
N LEU A 300 13.12 3.27 12.36
CA LEU A 300 14.05 4.22 13.00
C LEU A 300 13.56 4.73 14.37
N LYS A 301 12.24 4.75 14.59
CA LYS A 301 11.61 5.29 15.82
C LYS A 301 11.13 4.19 16.77
N GLY A 302 11.47 2.92 16.55
CA GLY A 302 11.05 1.78 17.35
C GLY A 302 10.60 0.58 16.55
N LEU A 303 9.90 -0.35 17.17
CA LEU A 303 9.41 -1.56 16.51
C LEU A 303 7.94 -1.38 16.12
N ARG A 304 7.63 -1.41 14.81
CA ARG A 304 6.26 -1.29 14.30
C ARG A 304 5.64 -2.66 14.12
N CYS A 305 4.49 -2.88 14.76
CA CYS A 305 3.62 -4.00 14.45
C CYS A 305 2.40 -3.46 13.68
N ALA A 306 2.30 -3.79 12.40
CA ALA A 306 1.25 -3.33 11.51
C ALA A 306 0.44 -4.50 10.99
N GLY A 307 -0.88 -4.39 11.04
CA GLY A 307 -1.78 -5.45 10.58
C GLY A 307 -3.22 -5.01 10.73
N THR A 308 -4.10 -5.97 10.85
CA THR A 308 -5.55 -5.82 11.01
C THR A 308 -6.23 -5.11 9.85
N THR A 309 -7.50 -5.39 9.73
CA THR A 309 -8.38 -4.77 8.74
C THR A 309 -9.70 -4.43 9.42
N GLU A 310 -10.18 -3.19 9.25
CA GLU A 310 -11.51 -2.78 9.67
C GLU A 310 -12.24 -2.11 8.52
N PHE A 311 -13.51 -2.46 8.32
CA PHE A 311 -14.37 -1.78 7.35
C PHE A 311 -15.35 -0.84 8.07
N ALA A 312 -15.20 0.46 7.80
CA ALA A 312 -16.01 1.53 8.35
C ALA A 312 -16.07 2.74 7.41
N LYS A 313 -16.83 3.78 7.75
CA LYS A 313 -16.77 5.05 7.01
C LYS A 313 -15.37 5.68 7.15
N LEU A 314 -14.88 6.36 6.09
CA LEU A 314 -13.55 7.00 6.07
C LEU A 314 -13.32 7.93 7.28
N ASP A 315 -14.36 8.69 7.66
CA ASP A 315 -14.26 9.73 8.68
C ASP A 315 -14.74 9.27 10.08
N SER A 316 -14.96 7.95 10.28
CA SER A 316 -15.33 7.44 11.61
C SER A 316 -14.11 7.37 12.53
N ASP A 317 -14.33 7.52 13.84
CA ASP A 317 -13.27 7.37 14.84
C ASP A 317 -12.61 5.98 14.77
N PRO A 318 -11.29 5.88 15.06
CA PRO A 318 -10.59 4.62 15.17
C PRO A 318 -11.18 3.70 16.24
N SER A 319 -11.19 2.39 15.98
CA SER A 319 -11.60 1.40 16.97
C SER A 319 -10.48 1.10 17.97
N LYS A 320 -10.85 0.81 19.23
CA LYS A 320 -9.91 0.50 20.32
C LYS A 320 -9.40 -0.96 20.27
N SER A 321 -10.11 -1.86 19.60
CA SER A 321 -9.76 -3.30 19.61
C SER A 321 -8.56 -3.66 18.72
N PRO A 322 -8.34 -3.06 17.52
CA PRO A 322 -7.20 -3.42 16.69
C PRO A 322 -5.82 -3.18 17.34
N PRO A 323 -5.54 -2.04 18.01
CA PRO A 323 -4.28 -1.85 18.71
C PRO A 323 -4.04 -2.89 19.83
N LYS A 324 -5.07 -3.26 20.59
CA LYS A 324 -4.97 -4.32 21.61
C LYS A 324 -4.65 -5.68 21.00
N TYR A 325 -5.23 -6.00 19.84
CA TYR A 325 -4.89 -7.21 19.11
C TYR A 325 -3.41 -7.22 18.71
N LEU A 326 -2.90 -6.12 18.17
CA LEU A 326 -1.50 -6.00 17.75
C LEU A 326 -0.53 -6.11 18.94
N GLU A 327 -0.86 -5.52 20.09
CA GLU A 327 -0.07 -5.66 21.31
C GLU A 327 0.01 -7.13 21.78
N LYS A 328 -1.14 -7.83 21.80
CA LYS A 328 -1.17 -9.27 22.08
C LYS A 328 -0.34 -10.07 21.07
N SER A 329 -0.40 -9.69 19.81
CA SER A 329 0.37 -10.33 18.72
C SER A 329 1.88 -10.18 18.95
N VAL A 330 2.36 -9.00 19.33
CA VAL A 330 3.78 -8.78 19.64
C VAL A 330 4.24 -9.71 20.78
N ARG A 331 3.45 -9.84 21.85
CA ARG A 331 3.78 -10.73 22.98
C ARG A 331 3.80 -12.22 22.59
N GLN A 332 3.07 -12.62 21.55
CA GLN A 332 3.14 -13.98 21.00
C GLN A 332 4.39 -14.21 20.15
N ILE A 333 4.87 -13.16 19.46
CA ILE A 333 6.06 -13.23 18.60
C ILE A 333 7.32 -13.13 19.46
N TYR A 334 7.33 -12.21 20.42
CA TYR A 334 8.42 -11.93 21.34
C TYR A 334 7.91 -11.92 22.78
N PRO A 335 7.87 -13.09 23.46
CA PRO A 335 7.34 -13.20 24.82
C PRO A 335 8.05 -12.32 25.83
N ASP A 336 9.38 -12.16 25.69
CA ASP A 336 10.25 -11.44 26.62
C ASP A 336 10.49 -9.97 26.24
N LEU A 337 9.84 -9.48 25.16
CA LEU A 337 10.03 -8.11 24.71
C LEU A 337 9.40 -7.14 25.71
N THR A 338 10.21 -6.16 26.14
CA THR A 338 9.77 -5.00 26.93
C THR A 338 9.88 -3.73 26.11
N TRP A 339 9.07 -2.73 26.44
CA TRP A 339 9.08 -1.40 25.81
C TRP A 339 8.51 -0.36 26.76
N ASP A 340 8.89 0.91 26.59
CA ASP A 340 8.46 1.98 27.49
C ASP A 340 7.01 2.40 27.26
N SER A 341 6.64 2.59 26.02
CA SER A 341 5.31 3.03 25.59
C SER A 341 5.04 2.64 24.14
N HIS A 342 3.81 2.81 23.67
CA HIS A 342 3.50 2.65 22.25
C HIS A 342 2.59 3.76 21.74
N GLU A 343 2.79 4.11 20.50
CA GLU A 343 1.88 4.96 19.70
C GLU A 343 0.96 4.08 18.87
N THR A 344 -0.29 4.52 18.69
CA THR A 344 -1.26 3.84 17.82
C THR A 344 -1.56 4.71 16.61
N TRP A 345 -1.79 4.07 15.46
CA TRP A 345 -2.16 4.76 14.25
C TRP A 345 -3.19 3.97 13.45
N MET A 346 -4.02 4.69 12.68
CA MET A 346 -4.99 4.12 11.74
C MET A 346 -4.95 4.89 10.42
N GLY A 347 -4.98 4.17 9.29
CA GLY A 347 -5.12 4.76 7.96
C GLY A 347 -6.01 3.96 7.03
N ASN A 348 -6.47 4.62 5.95
CA ASN A 348 -7.43 4.06 5.01
C ASN A 348 -6.71 3.57 3.74
N ARG A 349 -6.59 2.26 3.56
CA ARG A 349 -6.05 1.65 2.33
C ARG A 349 -7.09 1.76 1.21
N PRO A 350 -6.72 2.25 0.01
CA PRO A 350 -7.64 2.38 -1.12
C PRO A 350 -7.82 1.04 -1.84
N THR A 351 -8.75 0.20 -1.40
CA THR A 351 -8.89 -1.17 -1.91
C THR A 351 -10.00 -1.24 -2.94
N THR A 352 -9.65 -1.62 -4.17
CA THR A 352 -10.56 -1.93 -5.29
C THR A 352 -11.06 -3.36 -5.18
N VAL A 353 -12.18 -3.68 -5.83
CA VAL A 353 -12.82 -5.00 -5.73
C VAL A 353 -11.99 -6.13 -6.36
N ASP A 354 -11.08 -5.80 -7.29
CA ASP A 354 -10.18 -6.74 -7.96
C ASP A 354 -8.73 -6.63 -7.47
N SER A 355 -8.49 -5.80 -6.45
CA SER A 355 -7.15 -5.56 -5.88
C SER A 355 -6.15 -4.87 -6.82
N LEU A 356 -6.53 -4.48 -8.03
CA LEU A 356 -5.68 -3.76 -8.97
C LEU A 356 -5.94 -2.25 -8.89
N PRO A 357 -4.92 -1.40 -9.05
CA PRO A 357 -5.11 0.05 -9.11
C PRO A 357 -5.89 0.46 -10.36
N MET A 358 -6.44 1.67 -10.35
CA MET A 358 -7.01 2.31 -11.53
C MET A 358 -5.98 3.29 -12.10
N ILE A 359 -5.56 3.05 -13.34
CA ILE A 359 -4.50 3.81 -14.00
C ILE A 359 -4.96 4.14 -15.44
N GLY A 360 -4.86 5.40 -15.82
CA GLY A 360 -5.11 5.83 -17.20
C GLY A 360 -5.92 7.09 -17.33
N ARG A 361 -6.08 7.56 -18.57
CA ARG A 361 -6.89 8.73 -18.92
C ARG A 361 -8.37 8.41 -18.80
N THR A 362 -9.18 9.36 -18.32
CA THR A 362 -10.63 9.22 -18.32
C THR A 362 -11.17 9.46 -19.75
N LYS A 363 -12.27 8.78 -20.11
CA LYS A 363 -12.87 8.94 -21.45
C LYS A 363 -13.53 10.30 -21.62
N SER A 364 -14.20 10.80 -20.57
CA SER A 364 -14.94 12.07 -20.60
C SER A 364 -14.04 13.31 -20.50
N ALA A 365 -12.82 13.15 -20.00
CA ALA A 365 -11.81 14.21 -19.89
C ALA A 365 -10.40 13.59 -20.04
N PRO A 366 -9.87 13.44 -21.27
CA PRO A 366 -8.62 12.72 -21.53
C PRO A 366 -7.38 13.36 -20.88
N ASN A 367 -7.46 14.61 -20.46
CA ASN A 367 -6.41 15.28 -19.68
C ASN A 367 -6.48 14.96 -18.17
N VAL A 368 -7.48 14.24 -17.71
CA VAL A 368 -7.57 13.74 -16.33
C VAL A 368 -7.12 12.27 -16.27
N ILE A 369 -6.10 12.01 -15.45
CA ILE A 369 -5.46 10.70 -15.30
C ILE A 369 -5.73 10.18 -13.91
N TYR A 370 -6.19 8.93 -13.78
CA TYR A 370 -6.29 8.23 -12.51
C TYR A 370 -4.99 7.50 -12.20
N ALA A 371 -4.59 7.54 -10.93
CA ALA A 371 -3.43 6.84 -10.37
C ALA A 371 -3.68 6.51 -8.89
N PHE A 372 -4.63 5.64 -8.60
CA PHE A 372 -5.02 5.29 -7.23
C PHE A 372 -5.48 3.83 -7.12
N GLY A 373 -5.75 3.37 -5.89
CA GLY A 373 -6.26 2.00 -5.67
C GLY A 373 -5.17 0.98 -5.35
N GLY A 374 -4.00 1.43 -4.89
CA GLY A 374 -2.86 0.56 -4.55
C GLY A 374 -3.03 -0.26 -3.27
N GLN A 375 -4.23 -0.32 -2.68
CA GLN A 375 -4.57 -1.10 -1.50
C GLN A 375 -3.50 -1.02 -0.38
N HIS A 376 -3.06 -2.14 0.20
CA HIS A 376 -1.95 -2.20 1.17
C HIS A 376 -0.56 -2.16 0.52
N LEU A 377 -0.48 -2.26 -0.82
CA LEU A 377 0.76 -2.27 -1.61
C LEU A 377 1.10 -0.90 -2.21
N GLY A 378 0.42 0.17 -1.79
CA GLY A 378 0.63 1.51 -2.35
C GLY A 378 2.09 1.98 -2.28
N ILE A 379 2.80 1.73 -1.19
CA ILE A 379 4.25 2.01 -1.08
C ILE A 379 5.02 1.15 -2.09
N THR A 380 4.78 -0.15 -2.12
CA THR A 380 5.47 -1.09 -3.00
C THR A 380 5.40 -0.67 -4.47
N MET A 381 4.21 -0.32 -4.96
CA MET A 381 4.00 -0.02 -6.38
C MET A 381 4.12 1.47 -6.76
N GLY A 382 4.24 2.37 -5.79
CA GLY A 382 4.22 3.82 -6.03
C GLY A 382 5.18 4.29 -7.12
N PRO A 383 6.48 3.94 -7.09
CA PRO A 383 7.43 4.32 -8.13
C PRO A 383 7.13 3.71 -9.50
N LYS A 384 6.61 2.47 -9.56
CA LYS A 384 6.18 1.83 -10.81
C LYS A 384 4.99 2.56 -11.43
N LEU A 385 3.98 2.92 -10.61
CA LEU A 385 2.86 3.75 -11.06
C LEU A 385 3.33 5.09 -11.59
N ALA A 386 4.33 5.71 -10.96
CA ALA A 386 4.89 6.97 -11.42
C ALA A 386 5.52 6.87 -12.81
N LYS A 387 6.24 5.79 -13.10
CA LYS A 387 6.80 5.52 -14.42
C LYS A 387 5.71 5.34 -15.48
N ILE A 388 4.68 4.57 -15.17
CA ILE A 388 3.53 4.36 -16.07
C ILE A 388 2.82 5.69 -16.36
N VAL A 389 2.51 6.49 -15.31
CA VAL A 389 1.84 7.78 -15.46
C VAL A 389 2.69 8.78 -16.26
N ARG A 390 4.02 8.79 -16.04
CA ARG A 390 4.94 9.59 -16.86
C ARG A 390 4.82 9.23 -18.34
N ASP A 391 4.79 7.93 -18.66
CA ASP A 391 4.72 7.49 -20.06
C ASP A 391 3.36 7.86 -20.69
N ILE A 392 2.25 7.76 -19.92
CA ILE A 392 0.91 8.24 -20.34
C ILE A 392 0.93 9.76 -20.58
N VAL A 393 1.52 10.55 -19.68
CA VAL A 393 1.58 12.03 -19.79
C VAL A 393 2.39 12.46 -21.00
N LEU A 394 3.49 11.74 -21.29
CA LEU A 394 4.39 12.04 -22.40
C LEU A 394 3.98 11.37 -23.72
N ASP A 395 2.80 10.76 -23.78
CA ASP A 395 2.28 10.01 -24.91
C ASP A 395 3.27 8.95 -25.43
N LYS A 396 4.01 8.30 -24.51
CA LYS A 396 4.93 7.20 -24.80
C LYS A 396 4.24 5.87 -24.63
N GLN A 397 4.69 4.88 -25.39
CA GLN A 397 4.24 3.51 -25.21
C GLN A 397 4.66 3.01 -23.82
N THR A 398 3.71 2.46 -23.06
CA THR A 398 3.97 1.79 -21.80
C THR A 398 4.54 0.39 -22.06
N ASN A 399 5.48 -0.05 -21.19
CA ASN A 399 6.08 -1.38 -21.32
C ASN A 399 5.21 -2.50 -20.76
N ILE A 400 3.99 -2.20 -20.35
CA ILE A 400 3.01 -3.16 -19.82
C ILE A 400 1.64 -2.95 -20.47
N ASP A 401 0.84 -4.01 -20.51
CA ASP A 401 -0.57 -3.91 -20.88
C ASP A 401 -1.34 -3.18 -19.77
N LEU A 402 -1.99 -2.07 -20.11
CA LEU A 402 -2.79 -1.28 -19.17
C LEU A 402 -4.25 -1.75 -19.06
N SER A 403 -4.70 -2.68 -19.89
CA SER A 403 -6.09 -3.13 -19.89
C SER A 403 -6.57 -3.67 -18.53
N PRO A 404 -5.76 -4.40 -17.73
CA PRO A 404 -6.19 -4.83 -16.40
C PRO A 404 -6.40 -3.69 -15.40
N TYR A 405 -5.82 -2.50 -15.65
CA TYR A 405 -5.87 -1.34 -14.77
C TYR A 405 -6.77 -0.23 -15.30
N ALA A 406 -7.38 -0.44 -16.46
CA ALA A 406 -8.18 0.57 -17.17
C ALA A 406 -9.23 1.21 -16.25
N VAL A 407 -9.42 2.53 -16.40
CA VAL A 407 -10.34 3.31 -15.56
C VAL A 407 -11.81 2.94 -15.77
N ASP A 408 -12.13 2.39 -16.91
CA ASP A 408 -13.48 1.98 -17.34
C ASP A 408 -13.76 0.47 -17.24
N ARG A 409 -12.84 -0.31 -16.67
CA ARG A 409 -12.99 -1.78 -16.58
C ARG A 409 -14.16 -2.25 -15.71
N PHE A 410 -14.81 -1.32 -15.02
CA PHE A 410 -15.99 -1.58 -14.18
C PHE A 410 -17.28 -0.93 -14.71
N ASP A 411 -17.24 -0.24 -15.84
CA ASP A 411 -18.38 0.47 -16.44
C ASP A 411 -19.39 -0.46 -17.08
#